data_4705726635d98450b1a379840eb6ac93
#
_entry.id   4705726635d98450b1a379840eb6ac93
#
_cell.length_a   1.000
_cell.length_b   1.000
_cell.length_c   1.000
_cell.angle_alpha   90.00
_cell.angle_beta   90.00
_cell.angle_gamma   90.00
#
_symmetry.space_group_name_H-M   'P 1'
#
loop_
_entity.id
_entity.type
_entity.pdbx_description
1 polymer ?
#
loop_
_entity_poly.entity_id
_entity_poly.type
_entity_poly.pdbx_seq_one_letter_code
_entity_poly.pdbx_strand_id
1 'polypeptide(L)'
;SYQYMGVAKAKIGESITGADADPLNIRLVPTLDGSAKNAPYDETGMPVAERVLFENGICRSYWGSLQHAHYIGMKDTTSMNNMVVEGGSKTLDELRSMPHIEITDFSAFDMDAVSGTCGGEIRLAYESDGTTSHPTTSRYDDVLKNLTFSKETQQLNNRVVPCAVLLRDVTVAGE
;
A
#
# COMPACT_ATOMS: atom_id res chain seq x y z
N SER A 1 9.59 -1.89 -14.12
CA SER A 1 9.08 -1.76 -15.50
C SER A 1 8.25 -0.49 -15.72
N TYR A 2 7.35 -0.10 -14.80
CA TYR A 2 6.47 1.08 -14.97
C TYR A 2 7.22 2.39 -15.24
N GLN A 3 8.36 2.62 -14.56
CA GLN A 3 9.20 3.80 -14.83
C GLN A 3 9.80 3.76 -16.24
N TYR A 4 10.27 2.59 -16.68
CA TYR A 4 10.81 2.41 -18.02
C TYR A 4 9.74 2.67 -19.10
N MET A 5 8.51 2.24 -18.86
CA MET A 5 7.37 2.48 -19.77
C MET A 5 6.83 3.93 -19.71
N GLY A 6 7.31 4.76 -18.80
CA GLY A 6 6.87 6.14 -18.65
C GLY A 6 5.46 6.31 -18.06
N VAL A 7 4.88 5.24 -17.47
CA VAL A 7 3.51 5.24 -16.90
C VAL A 7 3.48 5.28 -15.38
N ALA A 8 4.63 5.23 -14.71
CA ALA A 8 4.67 5.32 -13.26
C ALA A 8 4.32 6.74 -12.77
N LYS A 9 3.40 6.83 -11.80
CA LYS A 9 3.04 8.11 -11.16
C LYS A 9 4.14 8.62 -10.23
N ALA A 10 4.80 7.70 -9.48
CA ALA A 10 5.84 8.07 -8.54
C ALA A 10 7.12 8.47 -9.25
N LYS A 11 7.65 9.66 -8.92
CA LYS A 11 8.97 10.12 -9.35
C LYS A 11 9.83 10.44 -8.15
N ILE A 12 11.12 10.07 -8.22
CA ILE A 12 12.05 10.32 -7.12
C ILE A 12 12.08 11.81 -6.78
N GLY A 13 11.89 12.14 -5.51
CA GLY A 13 11.83 13.49 -4.99
C GLY A 13 10.44 14.12 -4.97
N GLU A 14 9.44 13.50 -5.61
CA GLU A 14 8.06 14.02 -5.62
C GLU A 14 7.20 13.32 -4.57
N SER A 15 6.25 14.06 -3.97
CA SER A 15 5.22 13.49 -3.10
C SER A 15 4.15 12.80 -3.93
N ILE A 16 3.66 11.66 -3.43
CA ILE A 16 2.53 10.93 -4.02
C ILE A 16 1.28 10.94 -3.15
N THR A 17 1.38 11.43 -1.92
CA THR A 17 0.23 11.54 -1.00
C THR A 17 -0.41 12.91 -1.07
N GLY A 18 -1.74 12.97 -0.93
CA GLY A 18 -2.47 14.23 -0.80
C GLY A 18 -2.16 14.93 0.52
N ALA A 19 -2.54 16.22 0.61
CA ALA A 19 -2.28 17.03 1.80
C ALA A 19 -3.03 16.53 3.05
N ASP A 20 -4.17 15.88 2.86
CA ASP A 20 -5.03 15.35 3.93
C ASP A 20 -4.80 13.88 4.23
N ALA A 21 -3.79 13.27 3.59
CA ALA A 21 -3.42 11.88 3.81
C ALA A 21 -2.34 11.74 4.88
N ASP A 22 -2.35 10.60 5.58
CA ASP A 22 -1.20 10.22 6.39
C ASP A 22 0.06 10.08 5.50
N PRO A 23 1.23 10.45 6.02
CA PRO A 23 2.47 10.30 5.28
C PRO A 23 2.76 8.82 5.04
N LEU A 24 2.97 8.44 3.78
CA LEU A 24 3.30 7.08 3.40
C LEU A 24 4.78 6.81 3.64
N ASN A 25 5.09 5.84 4.51
CA ASN A 25 6.44 5.34 4.76
C ASN A 25 6.51 3.88 4.38
N ILE A 26 7.31 3.56 3.36
CA ILE A 26 7.50 2.20 2.86
C ILE A 26 8.99 1.91 2.71
N ARG A 27 9.43 0.80 3.28
CA ARG A 27 10.78 0.26 3.08
C ARG A 27 10.76 -1.22 2.74
N LEU A 28 11.72 -1.63 1.96
CA LEU A 28 12.05 -3.03 1.73
C LEU A 28 13.15 -3.45 2.69
N VAL A 29 13.03 -4.66 3.22
CA VAL A 29 14.03 -5.21 4.17
C VAL A 29 14.47 -6.61 3.73
N PRO A 30 15.75 -6.96 3.89
CA PRO A 30 16.26 -8.27 3.49
C PRO A 30 15.68 -9.39 4.34
N THR A 31 15.37 -9.11 5.59
CA THR A 31 14.85 -10.09 6.55
C THR A 31 13.69 -9.54 7.34
N LEU A 32 12.71 -10.40 7.57
CA LEU A 32 11.55 -10.15 8.43
C LEU A 32 11.27 -11.44 9.19
N ASP A 33 11.08 -11.36 10.51
CA ASP A 33 10.85 -12.55 11.32
C ASP A 33 9.66 -13.36 10.83
N GLY A 34 9.79 -14.68 10.75
CA GLY A 34 8.75 -15.57 10.23
C GLY A 34 8.45 -15.45 8.72
N SER A 35 9.15 -14.61 7.96
CA SER A 35 8.93 -14.51 6.53
C SER A 35 9.58 -15.63 5.74
N ALA A 36 8.83 -16.22 4.81
CA ALA A 36 9.34 -17.19 3.84
C ALA A 36 10.14 -16.55 2.67
N LYS A 37 10.22 -15.20 2.63
CA LYS A 37 10.90 -14.44 1.58
C LYS A 37 12.26 -13.89 2.00
N ASN A 38 12.75 -14.30 3.16
CA ASN A 38 14.09 -13.93 3.62
C ASN A 38 15.14 -14.54 2.68
N ALA A 39 15.97 -13.70 2.09
CA ALA A 39 17.04 -14.14 1.20
C ALA A 39 18.20 -13.13 1.22
N PRO A 40 19.46 -13.58 1.25
CA PRO A 40 20.63 -12.70 1.17
C PRO A 40 20.87 -12.16 -0.24
N TYR A 41 20.36 -12.87 -1.26
CA TYR A 41 20.52 -12.51 -2.67
C TYR A 41 19.17 -12.67 -3.39
N ASP A 42 18.97 -11.86 -4.41
CA ASP A 42 17.83 -12.00 -5.31
C ASP A 42 18.07 -13.07 -6.38
N GLU A 43 17.07 -13.29 -7.23
CA GLU A 43 17.12 -14.27 -8.33
C GLU A 43 18.21 -13.98 -9.38
N THR A 44 18.76 -12.77 -9.40
CA THR A 44 19.85 -12.36 -10.29
C THR A 44 21.22 -12.42 -9.62
N GLY A 45 21.27 -12.84 -8.34
CA GLY A 45 22.49 -12.91 -7.55
C GLY A 45 22.93 -11.57 -6.93
N MET A 46 22.09 -10.54 -6.99
CA MET A 46 22.37 -9.26 -6.34
C MET A 46 22.06 -9.35 -4.84
N PRO A 47 22.90 -8.78 -3.96
CA PRO A 47 22.62 -8.71 -2.54
C PRO A 47 21.30 -7.96 -2.28
N VAL A 48 20.41 -8.56 -1.50
CA VAL A 48 19.21 -7.88 -1.02
C VAL A 48 19.57 -6.96 0.12
N ALA A 49 19.32 -5.67 -0.02
CA ALA A 49 19.61 -4.65 0.98
C ALA A 49 18.34 -3.90 1.39
N GLU A 50 18.38 -3.29 2.58
CA GLU A 50 17.31 -2.38 2.98
C GLU A 50 17.23 -1.20 2.02
N ARG A 51 15.99 -0.83 1.65
CA ARG A 51 15.74 0.28 0.73
C ARG A 51 14.47 1.03 1.12
N VAL A 52 14.62 2.32 1.36
CA VAL A 52 13.48 3.22 1.55
C VAL A 52 12.87 3.53 0.19
N LEU A 53 11.62 3.18 -0.01
CA LEU A 53 10.87 3.50 -1.23
C LEU A 53 10.16 4.85 -1.10
N PHE A 54 9.46 5.04 0.03
CA PHE A 54 8.76 6.28 0.35
C PHE A 54 9.08 6.68 1.78
N GLU A 55 9.34 7.96 1.97
CA GLU A 55 9.54 8.58 3.27
C GLU A 55 8.72 9.88 3.32
N ASN A 56 7.79 9.94 4.28
CA ASN A 56 6.85 11.04 4.42
C ASN A 56 6.08 11.35 3.12
N GLY A 57 5.64 10.30 2.41
CA GLY A 57 4.96 10.40 1.12
C GLY A 57 5.86 10.72 -0.07
N ILE A 58 7.12 11.05 0.13
CA ILE A 58 8.08 11.38 -0.93
C ILE A 58 8.73 10.11 -1.46
N CYS A 59 8.71 9.91 -2.77
CA CYS A 59 9.41 8.81 -3.41
C CYS A 59 10.93 8.99 -3.28
N ARG A 60 11.61 8.04 -2.61
CA ARG A 60 13.07 8.06 -2.40
C ARG A 60 13.82 7.17 -3.35
N SER A 61 13.21 6.04 -3.72
CA SER A 61 13.84 5.12 -4.66
C SER A 61 12.81 4.23 -5.34
N TYR A 62 13.27 3.53 -6.37
CA TYR A 62 12.52 2.47 -7.05
C TYR A 62 13.07 1.11 -6.65
N TRP A 63 12.29 0.07 -6.93
CA TRP A 63 12.69 -1.32 -6.82
C TRP A 63 12.41 -2.06 -8.13
N GLY A 64 13.06 -3.19 -8.33
CA GLY A 64 12.81 -4.03 -9.50
C GLY A 64 14.03 -4.83 -9.92
N SER A 65 13.97 -5.39 -11.12
CA SER A 65 15.09 -6.15 -11.67
C SER A 65 16.25 -5.25 -12.08
N LEU A 66 17.47 -5.78 -11.99
CA LEU A 66 18.69 -5.13 -12.43
C LEU A 66 18.62 -4.66 -13.89
N GLN A 67 17.97 -5.44 -14.77
CA GLN A 67 17.78 -5.09 -16.16
C GLN A 67 17.00 -3.76 -16.34
N HIS A 68 15.85 -3.62 -15.66
CA HIS A 68 15.06 -2.39 -15.73
C HIS A 68 15.74 -1.21 -15.04
N ALA A 69 16.48 -1.46 -13.96
CA ALA A 69 17.28 -0.43 -13.32
C ALA A 69 18.33 0.15 -14.30
N HIS A 70 19.02 -0.74 -15.01
CA HIS A 70 19.98 -0.34 -16.03
C HIS A 70 19.34 0.53 -17.14
N TYR A 71 18.16 0.14 -17.64
CA TYR A 71 17.48 0.91 -18.69
C TYR A 71 17.07 2.32 -18.28
N ILE A 72 16.81 2.56 -17.00
CA ILE A 72 16.48 3.89 -16.47
C ILE A 72 17.67 4.60 -15.82
N GLY A 73 18.88 4.09 -16.01
CA GLY A 73 20.12 4.70 -15.53
C GLY A 73 20.38 4.59 -14.04
N MET A 74 19.69 3.68 -13.33
CA MET A 74 19.97 3.39 -11.93
C MET A 74 21.18 2.47 -11.81
N LYS A 75 22.05 2.79 -10.84
CA LYS A 75 23.28 1.99 -10.58
C LYS A 75 23.00 0.73 -9.78
N ASP A 76 21.97 0.74 -8.97
CA ASP A 76 21.58 -0.36 -8.09
C ASP A 76 20.07 -0.53 -8.02
N THR A 77 19.65 -1.68 -7.58
CA THR A 77 18.25 -2.00 -7.31
C THR A 77 18.18 -3.09 -6.25
N THR A 78 16.98 -3.39 -5.79
CA THR A 78 16.71 -4.56 -4.94
C THR A 78 15.36 -5.16 -5.30
N SER A 79 15.24 -6.46 -5.13
CA SER A 79 13.97 -7.16 -5.25
C SER A 79 13.04 -6.84 -4.08
N MET A 80 11.74 -6.94 -4.30
CA MET A 80 10.73 -6.82 -3.26
C MET A 80 10.56 -8.16 -2.53
N ASN A 81 11.48 -8.46 -1.60
CA ASN A 81 11.39 -9.67 -0.78
C ASN A 81 10.44 -9.47 0.41
N ASN A 82 10.78 -8.55 1.30
CA ASN A 82 9.94 -8.18 2.42
C ASN A 82 9.65 -6.69 2.39
N MET A 83 8.44 -6.30 2.77
CA MET A 83 8.00 -4.91 2.76
C MET A 83 7.44 -4.51 4.13
N VAL A 84 7.82 -3.33 4.59
CA VAL A 84 7.27 -2.71 5.80
C VAL A 84 6.60 -1.41 5.40
N VAL A 85 5.31 -1.31 5.67
CA VAL A 85 4.52 -0.08 5.64
C VAL A 85 4.29 0.33 7.09
N GLU A 86 4.70 1.54 7.45
CA GLU A 86 4.55 2.04 8.82
C GLU A 86 3.08 2.35 9.14
N GLY A 87 2.74 2.29 10.42
CA GLY A 87 1.43 2.72 10.92
C GLY A 87 1.24 4.23 10.81
N GLY A 88 -0.01 4.65 10.85
CA GLY A 88 -0.41 6.03 10.68
C GLY A 88 -0.62 6.81 11.98
N SER A 89 -1.48 7.81 11.90
CA SER A 89 -1.69 8.80 12.95
C SER A 89 -2.72 8.39 14.00
N LYS A 90 -3.68 7.52 13.67
CA LYS A 90 -4.82 7.14 14.51
C LYS A 90 -4.76 5.69 14.96
N THR A 91 -5.21 5.43 16.19
CA THR A 91 -5.42 4.04 16.63
C THR A 91 -6.59 3.40 15.91
N LEU A 92 -6.64 2.07 15.90
CA LEU A 92 -7.77 1.33 15.33
C LEU A 92 -9.10 1.71 15.99
N ASP A 93 -9.10 1.90 17.31
CA ASP A 93 -10.27 2.33 18.07
C ASP A 93 -10.69 3.77 17.69
N GLU A 94 -9.75 4.67 17.48
CA GLU A 94 -10.04 6.04 16.99
C GLU A 94 -10.63 6.01 15.57
N LEU A 95 -10.16 5.14 14.69
CA LEU A 95 -10.74 4.97 13.36
C LEU A 95 -12.19 4.44 13.45
N ARG A 96 -12.42 3.43 14.29
CA ARG A 96 -13.75 2.84 14.50
C ARG A 96 -14.74 3.76 15.22
N SER A 97 -14.26 4.76 15.97
CA SER A 97 -15.13 5.74 16.63
C SER A 97 -15.76 6.78 15.67
N MET A 98 -15.26 6.88 14.44
CA MET A 98 -15.80 7.76 13.42
C MET A 98 -16.93 7.07 12.64
N PRO A 99 -17.92 7.81 12.08
CA PRO A 99 -18.89 7.22 11.16
C PRO A 99 -18.17 6.59 9.94
N HIS A 100 -18.40 5.30 9.69
CA HIS A 100 -17.74 4.56 8.62
C HIS A 100 -18.54 3.32 8.22
N ILE A 101 -18.17 2.75 7.08
CA ILE A 101 -18.48 1.37 6.70
C ILE A 101 -17.17 0.59 6.78
N GLU A 102 -17.08 -0.38 7.69
CA GLU A 102 -15.92 -1.28 7.80
C GLU A 102 -16.10 -2.46 6.86
N ILE A 103 -15.33 -2.48 5.78
CA ILE A 103 -15.31 -3.60 4.83
C ILE A 103 -14.27 -4.61 5.31
N THR A 104 -14.70 -5.82 5.58
CA THR A 104 -13.84 -6.89 6.12
C THR A 104 -13.55 -7.99 5.11
N ASP A 105 -14.37 -8.11 4.07
CA ASP A 105 -14.16 -9.14 3.04
C ASP A 105 -14.62 -8.67 1.65
N PHE A 106 -13.81 -8.99 0.66
CA PHE A 106 -14.11 -8.80 -0.75
C PHE A 106 -14.11 -10.15 -1.46
N SER A 107 -15.09 -10.41 -2.34
CA SER A 107 -15.04 -11.57 -3.25
C SER A 107 -14.09 -11.34 -4.43
N ALA A 108 -13.96 -10.08 -4.84
CA ALA A 108 -12.99 -9.63 -5.83
C ALA A 108 -12.53 -8.21 -5.47
N PHE A 109 -11.25 -7.95 -5.62
CA PHE A 109 -10.69 -6.61 -5.47
C PHE A 109 -9.64 -6.38 -6.55
N ASP A 110 -9.75 -5.28 -7.26
CA ASP A 110 -8.81 -4.90 -8.31
C ASP A 110 -8.25 -3.49 -8.08
N MET A 111 -7.01 -3.31 -8.49
CA MET A 111 -6.33 -2.02 -8.43
C MET A 111 -5.56 -1.78 -9.71
N ASP A 112 -5.91 -0.74 -10.43
CA ASP A 112 -5.12 -0.27 -11.55
C ASP A 112 -3.92 0.54 -11.04
N ALA A 113 -2.75 -0.07 -11.16
CA ALA A 113 -1.50 0.53 -10.70
C ALA A 113 -1.08 1.79 -11.49
N VAL A 114 -1.69 2.04 -12.64
CA VAL A 114 -1.39 3.21 -13.49
C VAL A 114 -2.32 4.38 -13.15
N SER A 115 -3.63 4.16 -13.11
CA SER A 115 -4.59 5.19 -12.75
C SER A 115 -4.68 5.46 -11.25
N GLY A 116 -4.38 4.46 -10.41
CA GLY A 116 -4.61 4.49 -8.97
C GLY A 116 -6.07 4.23 -8.58
N THR A 117 -6.92 3.91 -9.55
CA THR A 117 -8.30 3.51 -9.30
C THR A 117 -8.31 2.13 -8.67
N CYS A 118 -9.06 1.95 -7.63
CA CYS A 118 -9.33 0.63 -7.05
C CYS A 118 -10.82 0.44 -6.78
N GLY A 119 -11.22 -0.82 -6.69
CA GLY A 119 -12.60 -1.18 -6.35
C GLY A 119 -12.76 -2.66 -6.19
N GLY A 120 -13.90 -3.08 -5.66
CA GLY A 120 -14.14 -4.49 -5.43
C GLY A 120 -15.59 -4.81 -5.16
N GLU A 121 -15.91 -6.08 -5.32
CA GLU A 121 -17.17 -6.66 -4.89
C GLU A 121 -17.09 -6.99 -3.41
N ILE A 122 -17.95 -6.33 -2.61
CA ILE A 122 -17.96 -6.46 -1.16
C ILE A 122 -18.77 -7.69 -0.76
N ARG A 123 -18.23 -8.48 0.12
CA ARG A 123 -18.88 -9.67 0.68
C ARG A 123 -19.38 -9.47 2.09
N LEU A 124 -18.63 -8.72 2.89
CA LEU A 124 -18.96 -8.47 4.29
C LEU A 124 -18.53 -7.08 4.70
N ALA A 125 -19.48 -6.31 5.20
CA ALA A 125 -19.26 -4.98 5.73
C ALA A 125 -20.14 -4.72 6.96
N TYR A 126 -19.72 -3.79 7.80
CA TYR A 126 -20.42 -3.36 9.00
C TYR A 126 -20.51 -1.84 9.05
N GLU A 127 -21.65 -1.31 9.49
CA GLU A 127 -21.80 0.09 9.86
C GLU A 127 -21.08 0.39 11.17
N SER A 128 -20.79 1.65 11.43
CA SER A 128 -20.12 2.10 12.67
C SER A 128 -20.89 1.78 13.96
N ASP A 129 -22.17 1.44 13.89
CA ASP A 129 -22.99 0.97 15.01
C ASP A 129 -22.92 -0.56 15.20
N GLY A 130 -22.16 -1.27 14.36
CA GLY A 130 -21.99 -2.71 14.37
C GLY A 130 -23.09 -3.49 13.63
N THR A 131 -24.04 -2.82 12.99
CA THR A 131 -25.03 -3.51 12.14
C THR A 131 -24.38 -3.95 10.83
N THR A 132 -24.85 -5.07 10.27
CA THR A 132 -24.34 -5.56 8.99
C THR A 132 -24.80 -4.61 7.88
N SER A 133 -23.85 -4.11 7.11
CA SER A 133 -24.11 -3.33 5.90
C SER A 133 -24.06 -4.25 4.68
N HIS A 134 -24.87 -3.93 3.66
CA HIS A 134 -24.99 -4.76 2.46
C HIS A 134 -24.59 -4.02 1.16
N PRO A 135 -23.51 -3.20 1.14
CA PRO A 135 -23.03 -2.67 -0.11
C PRO A 135 -22.48 -3.80 -0.98
N THR A 136 -22.74 -3.76 -2.28
CA THR A 136 -22.27 -4.79 -3.19
C THR A 136 -20.95 -4.44 -3.85
N THR A 137 -20.69 -3.15 -4.07
CA THR A 137 -19.45 -2.70 -4.73
C THR A 137 -18.90 -1.44 -4.09
N SER A 138 -17.60 -1.28 -4.16
CA SER A 138 -16.90 -0.03 -3.84
C SER A 138 -16.00 0.40 -4.98
N ARG A 139 -15.83 1.71 -5.14
CA ARG A 139 -14.87 2.31 -6.07
C ARG A 139 -14.20 3.52 -5.44
N TYR A 140 -12.91 3.63 -5.67
CA TYR A 140 -12.11 4.75 -5.24
C TYR A 140 -11.11 5.14 -6.35
N ASP A 141 -11.07 6.43 -6.71
CA ASP A 141 -10.31 6.90 -7.89
C ASP A 141 -8.86 7.29 -7.58
N ASP A 142 -8.53 7.63 -6.32
CA ASP A 142 -7.14 7.95 -5.91
C ASP A 142 -6.92 7.65 -4.43
N VAL A 143 -6.53 6.42 -4.12
CA VAL A 143 -6.33 5.95 -2.73
C VAL A 143 -5.30 6.76 -1.94
N LEU A 144 -4.38 7.45 -2.61
CA LEU A 144 -3.32 8.20 -1.95
C LEU A 144 -3.72 9.63 -1.58
N LYS A 145 -4.93 10.06 -1.99
CA LYS A 145 -5.36 11.44 -1.82
C LYS A 145 -5.68 11.80 -0.37
N ASN A 146 -6.35 10.93 0.37
CA ASN A 146 -6.89 11.25 1.70
C ASN A 146 -6.98 10.04 2.63
N LEU A 147 -6.08 9.07 2.49
CA LEU A 147 -6.01 7.89 3.35
C LEU A 147 -5.54 8.24 4.77
N THR A 148 -6.05 7.49 5.75
CA THR A 148 -5.56 7.51 7.14
C THR A 148 -5.31 6.08 7.57
N PHE A 149 -4.08 5.78 7.99
CA PHE A 149 -3.71 4.44 8.46
C PHE A 149 -3.95 4.28 9.97
N SER A 150 -4.20 3.03 10.41
CA SER A 150 -4.09 2.71 11.83
C SER A 150 -2.63 2.76 12.29
N LYS A 151 -2.42 3.12 13.57
CA LYS A 151 -1.10 3.03 14.23
C LYS A 151 -0.65 1.58 14.35
N GLU A 152 -1.60 0.71 14.67
CA GLU A 152 -1.36 -0.71 14.81
C GLU A 152 -1.05 -1.32 13.45
N THR A 153 -0.04 -2.18 13.45
CA THR A 153 0.37 -2.93 12.27
C THR A 153 0.25 -4.42 12.50
N GLN A 154 0.11 -5.16 11.43
CA GLN A 154 0.11 -6.62 11.43
C GLN A 154 1.08 -7.15 10.40
N GLN A 155 1.60 -8.34 10.66
CA GLN A 155 2.44 -9.04 9.69
C GLN A 155 1.61 -10.05 8.91
N LEU A 156 1.62 -9.91 7.59
CA LEU A 156 1.02 -10.84 6.64
C LEU A 156 2.14 -11.48 5.81
N ASN A 157 2.68 -12.59 6.29
CA ASN A 157 3.81 -13.31 5.72
C ASN A 157 5.06 -12.40 5.55
N ASN A 158 5.32 -11.91 4.34
CA ASN A 158 6.48 -11.07 4.00
C ASN A 158 6.17 -9.56 4.00
N ARG A 159 5.05 -9.16 4.58
CA ARG A 159 4.63 -7.76 4.64
C ARG A 159 4.20 -7.39 6.05
N VAL A 160 4.68 -6.26 6.54
CA VAL A 160 4.12 -5.56 7.71
C VAL A 160 3.31 -4.40 7.15
N VAL A 161 2.04 -4.33 7.54
CA VAL A 161 1.10 -3.31 7.04
C VAL A 161 0.22 -2.80 8.19
N PRO A 162 -0.35 -1.59 8.09
CA PRO A 162 -1.38 -1.14 9.02
C PRO A 162 -2.56 -2.12 9.10
N CYS A 163 -3.16 -2.26 10.28
CA CYS A 163 -4.31 -3.15 10.50
C CYS A 163 -5.56 -2.66 9.76
N ALA A 164 -5.69 -1.35 9.58
CA ALA A 164 -6.79 -0.74 8.84
C ALA A 164 -6.33 0.51 8.09
N VAL A 165 -7.09 0.87 7.06
CA VAL A 165 -6.99 2.14 6.35
C VAL A 165 -8.38 2.74 6.21
N LEU A 166 -8.52 4.00 6.60
CA LEU A 166 -9.72 4.79 6.32
C LEU A 166 -9.51 5.57 5.02
N LEU A 167 -10.39 5.36 4.08
CA LEU A 167 -10.47 6.12 2.83
C LEU A 167 -11.72 7.01 2.89
N ARG A 168 -11.59 8.27 2.46
CA ARG A 168 -12.73 9.21 2.34
C ARG A 168 -13.15 9.32 0.88
N ASP A 169 -14.38 9.78 0.66
CA ASP A 169 -14.94 9.98 -0.69
C ASP A 169 -14.99 8.69 -1.53
N VAL A 170 -15.17 7.54 -0.87
CA VAL A 170 -15.39 6.26 -1.54
C VAL A 170 -16.83 6.18 -2.04
N THR A 171 -17.00 5.84 -3.31
CA THR A 171 -18.34 5.50 -3.82
C THR A 171 -18.65 4.06 -3.46
N VAL A 172 -19.74 3.88 -2.74
CA VAL A 172 -20.29 2.56 -2.37
C VAL A 172 -21.67 2.43 -3.00
N ALA A 173 -21.97 1.30 -3.59
CA ALA A 173 -23.24 1.05 -4.28
C ALA A 173 -23.79 -0.34 -3.95
N GLY A 174 -25.10 -0.46 -4.06
CA GLY A 174 -25.85 -1.68 -3.72
C GLY A 174 -26.44 -1.61 -2.29
N GLU A 175 -27.59 -2.16 -2.11
CA GLU A 175 -28.26 -2.43 -0.83
C GLU A 175 -28.30 -3.94 -0.58
#